data_49aeffeed4e0e4d659a6e4da0ca3da8a
#
_entry.id   49aeffeed4e0e4d659a6e4da0ca3da8a
#
_cell.length_a   1.000
_cell.length_b   1.000
_cell.length_c   1.000
_cell.angle_alpha   90.00
_cell.angle_beta   90.00
_cell.angle_gamma   90.00
#
_symmetry.space_group_name_H-M   'P 1'
#
loop_
_entity.id
_entity.type
_entity.pdbx_description
1 polymer ?
#
loop_
_entity_poly.entity_id
_entity_poly.type
_entity_poly.pdbx_seq_one_letter_code
_entity_poly.pdbx_strand_id
1 'polypeptide(L)'
;ETLALQLDEDRTALGTIEQKIRALGYTPVLEQTEAKASPPRKRSTEAWWKGSKGRLVLLTGALFILAFALARVLPESEQWLYSGAALISIIPFARRAVAGAMSGSPFTIETLMTVAALGAVAIGEAEEAAVVIFLFAVGELLETVAAGRARAGIEALIDLVPRVAFRERDGVIEQVAAEELAIGDVVVVRPGDRVPSDGTVIDGASEVDEAPVTGESMPVLKEAGANVY
;
A
#
# COMPACT_ATOMS: atom_id res chain seq x y z
N GLU A 1 -2.25 3.91 2.97
CA GLU A 1 -1.65 3.80 4.32
C GLU A 1 -2.62 3.08 5.22
N THR A 2 -2.15 2.02 5.88
CA THR A 2 -2.91 1.30 6.90
C THR A 2 -2.37 1.72 8.25
N LEU A 3 -3.23 2.24 9.12
CA LEU A 3 -2.91 2.56 10.51
C LEU A 3 -3.59 1.52 11.39
N ALA A 4 -2.81 0.78 12.17
CA ALA A 4 -3.35 -0.10 13.21
C ALA A 4 -3.49 0.69 14.51
N LEU A 5 -4.67 0.66 15.11
CA LEU A 5 -4.98 1.34 16.36
C LEU A 5 -5.46 0.32 17.37
N GLN A 6 -4.88 0.32 18.56
CA GLN A 6 -5.38 -0.42 19.70
C GLN A 6 -6.33 0.47 20.50
N LEU A 7 -7.57 0.04 20.63
CA LEU A 7 -8.62 0.82 21.28
C LEU A 7 -8.72 0.47 22.75
N ASP A 8 -8.86 1.53 23.57
CA ASP A 8 -9.33 1.42 24.95
C ASP A 8 -10.85 1.73 24.94
N GLU A 9 -11.66 0.68 24.95
CA GLU A 9 -13.13 0.78 24.85
C GLU A 9 -13.77 1.55 26.00
N ASP A 10 -13.09 1.63 27.15
CA ASP A 10 -13.57 2.36 28.33
C ASP A 10 -13.45 3.89 28.16
N ARG A 11 -12.66 4.36 27.24
CA ARG A 11 -12.39 5.80 27.03
C ARG A 11 -13.07 6.40 25.81
N THR A 12 -13.33 5.62 24.76
CA THR A 12 -13.88 6.18 23.52
C THR A 12 -14.72 5.16 22.77
N ALA A 13 -15.97 5.51 22.50
CA ALA A 13 -16.87 4.65 21.72
C ALA A 13 -16.37 4.45 20.29
N LEU A 14 -16.32 3.21 19.84
CA LEU A 14 -15.85 2.76 18.51
C LEU A 14 -16.49 3.58 17.38
N GLY A 15 -17.79 3.87 17.46
CA GLY A 15 -18.52 4.64 16.46
C GLY A 15 -18.03 6.09 16.29
N THR A 16 -17.48 6.71 17.35
CA THR A 16 -16.94 8.07 17.26
C THR A 16 -15.63 8.10 16.49
N ILE A 17 -14.81 7.04 16.64
CA ILE A 17 -13.55 6.89 15.94
C ILE A 17 -13.80 6.56 14.46
N GLU A 18 -14.73 5.65 14.17
CA GLU A 18 -15.12 5.35 12.79
C GLU A 18 -15.61 6.60 12.05
N GLN A 19 -16.42 7.41 12.69
CA GLN A 19 -16.94 8.63 12.09
C GLN A 19 -15.83 9.64 11.79
N LYS A 20 -14.85 9.81 12.69
CA LYS A 20 -13.67 10.66 12.46
C LYS A 20 -12.78 10.13 11.34
N ILE A 21 -12.53 8.82 11.30
CA ILE A 21 -11.71 8.18 10.25
C ILE A 21 -12.38 8.35 8.88
N ARG A 22 -13.71 8.18 8.79
CA ARG A 22 -14.48 8.42 7.56
C ARG A 22 -14.48 9.88 7.15
N ALA A 23 -14.57 10.82 8.10
CA ALA A 23 -14.50 12.24 7.83
C ALA A 23 -13.14 12.68 7.25
N LEU A 24 -12.06 11.97 7.60
CA LEU A 24 -10.73 12.15 7.05
C LEU A 24 -10.53 11.47 5.67
N GLY A 25 -11.57 10.80 5.13
CA GLY A 25 -11.52 10.14 3.82
C GLY A 25 -10.96 8.73 3.82
N TYR A 26 -10.78 8.11 5.00
CA TYR A 26 -10.31 6.73 5.14
C TYR A 26 -11.47 5.77 5.40
N THR A 27 -11.31 4.51 5.01
CA THR A 27 -12.29 3.46 5.29
C THR A 27 -11.80 2.66 6.50
N PRO A 28 -12.48 2.74 7.69
CA PRO A 28 -12.14 1.91 8.84
C PRO A 28 -12.50 0.45 8.54
N VAL A 29 -11.60 -0.46 8.87
CA VAL A 29 -11.81 -1.91 8.82
C VAL A 29 -11.51 -2.44 10.22
N LEU A 30 -12.52 -3.07 10.85
CA LEU A 30 -12.32 -3.78 12.12
C LEU A 30 -11.57 -5.08 11.83
N GLU A 31 -10.33 -5.14 12.26
CA GLU A 31 -9.57 -6.38 12.26
C GLU A 31 -9.92 -7.13 13.55
N GLN A 32 -10.86 -8.07 13.44
CA GLN A 32 -11.14 -8.99 14.56
C GLN A 32 -9.92 -9.90 14.69
N THR A 33 -9.29 -9.88 15.86
CA THR A 33 -8.19 -10.76 16.22
C THR A 33 -8.72 -12.19 16.42
N GLU A 34 -9.26 -12.80 15.37
CA GLU A 34 -9.38 -14.24 15.29
C GLU A 34 -8.10 -14.75 14.64
N ALA A 35 -7.34 -15.56 15.37
CA ALA A 35 -6.18 -16.30 14.89
C ALA A 35 -6.60 -17.36 13.86
N LYS A 36 -7.19 -16.93 12.75
CA LYS A 36 -7.31 -17.71 11.54
C LYS A 36 -6.23 -17.21 10.60
N ALA A 37 -5.28 -18.09 10.30
CA ALA A 37 -4.29 -17.88 9.26
C ALA A 37 -4.98 -17.27 8.04
N SER A 38 -4.83 -15.97 7.88
CA SER A 38 -5.38 -15.27 6.73
C SER A 38 -4.73 -15.88 5.49
N PRO A 39 -5.49 -16.33 4.48
CA PRO A 39 -4.91 -16.83 3.26
C PRO A 39 -3.99 -15.75 2.69
N PRO A 40 -2.87 -16.15 2.06
CA PRO A 40 -1.90 -15.21 1.52
C PRO A 40 -2.66 -14.18 0.68
N ARG A 41 -2.59 -12.91 1.06
CA ARG A 41 -3.19 -11.83 0.29
C ARG A 41 -2.65 -11.96 -1.12
N LYS A 42 -3.49 -12.45 -2.05
CA LYS A 42 -3.16 -12.47 -3.46
C LYS A 42 -2.65 -11.07 -3.81
N ARG A 43 -1.39 -11.00 -4.21
CA ARG A 43 -0.80 -9.79 -4.80
C ARG A 43 -1.76 -9.33 -5.90
N SER A 44 -2.61 -8.38 -5.59
CA SER A 44 -3.39 -7.73 -6.62
C SER A 44 -2.40 -6.84 -7.38
N THR A 45 -1.83 -7.39 -8.44
CA THR A 45 -1.27 -6.60 -9.53
C THR A 45 -2.44 -5.89 -10.23
N GLU A 46 -3.22 -5.14 -9.45
CA GLU A 46 -4.23 -4.29 -10.06
C GLU A 46 -3.50 -3.27 -10.90
N ALA A 47 -3.83 -3.30 -12.18
CA ALA A 47 -3.26 -2.38 -13.14
C ALA A 47 -3.44 -0.94 -12.62
N TRP A 48 -2.39 -0.13 -12.63
CA TRP A 48 -2.31 1.21 -12.07
C TRP A 48 -3.48 2.12 -12.48
N TRP A 49 -4.06 1.89 -13.68
CA TRP A 49 -5.21 2.65 -14.18
C TRP A 49 -6.54 2.32 -13.51
N LYS A 50 -6.65 1.19 -12.80
CA LYS A 50 -7.86 0.82 -12.04
C LYS A 50 -7.95 1.53 -10.70
N GLY A 51 -6.81 1.98 -10.17
CA GLY A 51 -6.74 2.75 -8.93
C GLY A 51 -7.37 4.14 -9.05
N SER A 52 -7.78 4.72 -7.93
CA SER A 52 -8.38 6.06 -7.89
C SER A 52 -7.43 7.14 -8.47
N LYS A 53 -6.15 7.06 -8.18
CA LYS A 53 -5.12 7.98 -8.69
C LYS A 53 -4.87 7.80 -10.19
N GLY A 54 -4.86 6.55 -10.68
CA GLY A 54 -4.74 6.28 -12.12
C GLY A 54 -5.93 6.84 -12.91
N ARG A 55 -7.16 6.67 -12.40
CA ARG A 55 -8.35 7.26 -13.02
C ARG A 55 -8.31 8.80 -13.02
N LEU A 56 -7.76 9.41 -11.96
CA LEU A 56 -7.59 10.85 -11.89
C LEU A 56 -6.63 11.36 -12.97
N VAL A 57 -5.48 10.69 -13.17
CA VAL A 57 -4.53 11.04 -14.25
C VAL A 57 -5.18 10.91 -15.63
N LEU A 58 -5.92 9.81 -15.86
CA LEU A 58 -6.62 9.61 -17.13
C LEU A 58 -7.69 10.69 -17.38
N LEU A 59 -8.44 11.08 -16.34
CA LEU A 59 -9.46 12.11 -16.45
C LEU A 59 -8.85 13.49 -16.71
N THR A 60 -7.86 13.91 -15.92
CA THR A 60 -7.20 15.21 -16.10
C THR A 60 -6.46 15.30 -17.43
N GLY A 61 -5.78 14.21 -17.84
CA GLY A 61 -5.12 14.11 -19.13
C GLY A 61 -6.10 14.14 -20.30
N ALA A 62 -7.22 13.43 -20.21
CA ALA A 62 -8.25 13.47 -21.25
C ALA A 62 -8.89 14.86 -21.39
N LEU A 63 -9.18 15.54 -20.26
CA LEU A 63 -9.70 16.92 -20.28
C LEU A 63 -8.70 17.89 -20.89
N PHE A 64 -7.40 17.77 -20.55
CA PHE A 64 -6.35 18.58 -21.11
C PHE A 64 -6.22 18.37 -22.65
N ILE A 65 -6.15 17.11 -23.09
CA ILE A 65 -6.04 16.76 -24.52
C ILE A 65 -7.29 17.25 -25.28
N LEU A 66 -8.48 17.11 -24.70
CA LEU A 66 -9.71 17.59 -25.31
C LEU A 66 -9.73 19.11 -25.44
N ALA A 67 -9.33 19.84 -24.39
CA ALA A 67 -9.21 21.29 -24.44
C ALA A 67 -8.21 21.74 -25.51
N PHE A 68 -7.05 21.10 -25.55
CA PHE A 68 -6.02 21.34 -26.56
C PHE A 68 -6.53 21.10 -27.99
N ALA A 69 -7.21 19.99 -28.24
CA ALA A 69 -7.75 19.67 -29.56
C ALA A 69 -8.84 20.65 -29.98
N LEU A 70 -9.75 21.02 -29.07
CA LEU A 70 -10.82 21.98 -29.36
C LEU A 70 -10.29 23.40 -29.56
N ALA A 71 -9.28 23.84 -28.81
CA ALA A 71 -8.64 25.11 -28.96
C ALA A 71 -8.02 25.31 -30.38
N ARG A 72 -7.54 24.22 -30.98
CA ARG A 72 -7.05 24.26 -32.37
C ARG A 72 -8.15 24.48 -33.43
N VAL A 73 -9.39 24.08 -33.10
CA VAL A 73 -10.55 24.23 -34.01
C VAL A 73 -11.30 25.51 -33.72
N LEU A 74 -11.31 25.97 -32.46
CA LEU A 74 -12.03 27.14 -31.96
C LEU A 74 -11.09 28.07 -31.20
N PRO A 75 -10.18 28.78 -31.88
CA PRO A 75 -9.18 29.63 -31.22
C PRO A 75 -9.77 30.74 -30.35
N GLU A 76 -10.91 31.28 -30.72
CA GLU A 76 -11.59 32.34 -29.97
C GLU A 76 -12.10 31.85 -28.59
N SER A 77 -12.23 30.55 -28.42
CA SER A 77 -12.74 29.93 -27.19
C SER A 77 -11.62 29.27 -26.36
N GLU A 78 -10.37 29.38 -26.78
CA GLU A 78 -9.21 28.69 -26.17
C GLU A 78 -9.14 28.89 -24.67
N GLN A 79 -9.20 30.12 -24.20
CA GLN A 79 -9.15 30.44 -22.77
C GLN A 79 -10.29 29.78 -21.96
N TRP A 80 -11.50 29.76 -22.52
CA TRP A 80 -12.65 29.14 -21.85
C TRP A 80 -12.55 27.63 -21.78
N LEU A 81 -11.99 27.00 -22.82
CA LEU A 81 -11.80 25.57 -22.90
C LEU A 81 -10.78 25.10 -21.85
N TYR A 82 -9.62 25.77 -21.76
CA TYR A 82 -8.63 25.45 -20.75
C TYR A 82 -9.11 25.81 -19.33
N SER A 83 -9.81 26.93 -19.16
CA SER A 83 -10.42 27.27 -17.85
C SER A 83 -11.40 26.20 -17.38
N GLY A 84 -12.27 25.72 -18.28
CA GLY A 84 -13.20 24.63 -17.96
C GLY A 84 -12.47 23.33 -17.59
N ALA A 85 -11.46 22.95 -18.36
CA ALA A 85 -10.65 21.76 -18.10
C ALA A 85 -9.91 21.88 -16.76
N ALA A 86 -9.28 23.02 -16.46
CA ALA A 86 -8.58 23.27 -15.21
C ALA A 86 -9.53 23.25 -14.02
N LEU A 87 -10.68 23.96 -14.09
CA LEU A 87 -11.67 24.03 -13.00
C LEU A 87 -12.30 22.68 -12.69
N ILE A 88 -12.57 21.83 -13.70
CA ILE A 88 -13.07 20.47 -13.47
C ILE A 88 -11.97 19.59 -12.86
N SER A 89 -10.75 19.68 -13.40
CA SER A 89 -9.62 18.86 -12.95
C SER A 89 -9.17 19.16 -11.53
N ILE A 90 -9.36 20.40 -11.05
CA ILE A 90 -8.92 20.81 -9.71
C ILE A 90 -9.89 20.33 -8.59
N ILE A 91 -11.14 19.97 -8.90
CA ILE A 91 -12.16 19.62 -7.91
C ILE A 91 -11.68 18.56 -6.89
N PRO A 92 -11.09 17.42 -7.30
CA PRO A 92 -10.64 16.41 -6.33
C PRO A 92 -9.54 16.93 -5.40
N PHE A 93 -8.66 17.79 -5.90
CA PHE A 93 -7.58 18.39 -5.11
C PHE A 93 -8.11 19.46 -4.15
N ALA A 94 -8.99 20.33 -4.62
CA ALA A 94 -9.64 21.33 -3.81
C ALA A 94 -10.43 20.72 -2.64
N ARG A 95 -11.13 19.60 -2.87
CA ARG A 95 -11.82 18.87 -1.79
C ARG A 95 -10.84 18.37 -0.73
N ARG A 96 -9.68 17.85 -1.12
CA ARG A 96 -8.64 17.39 -0.18
C ARG A 96 -8.02 18.57 0.56
N ALA A 97 -7.75 19.67 -0.13
CA ALA A 97 -7.24 20.90 0.45
C ALA A 97 -8.19 21.45 1.55
N VAL A 98 -9.49 21.52 1.26
CA VAL A 98 -10.50 21.95 2.24
C VAL A 98 -10.59 20.98 3.42
N ALA A 99 -10.61 19.68 3.17
CA ALA A 99 -10.62 18.67 4.24
C ALA A 99 -9.39 18.77 5.14
N GLY A 100 -8.20 18.96 4.55
CA GLY A 100 -6.96 19.20 5.29
C GLY A 100 -7.00 20.45 6.15
N ALA A 101 -7.49 21.56 5.59
CA ALA A 101 -7.66 22.82 6.32
C ALA A 101 -8.63 22.69 7.50
N MET A 102 -9.76 22.00 7.32
CA MET A 102 -10.73 21.73 8.38
C MET A 102 -10.18 20.78 9.46
N SER A 103 -9.21 19.96 9.13
CA SER A 103 -8.54 19.04 10.07
C SER A 103 -7.34 19.66 10.79
N GLY A 104 -7.11 20.98 10.65
CA GLY A 104 -6.02 21.70 11.30
C GLY A 104 -4.71 21.75 10.53
N SER A 105 -4.68 21.27 9.28
CA SER A 105 -3.52 21.33 8.38
C SER A 105 -3.83 22.15 7.12
N PRO A 106 -3.94 23.51 7.23
CA PRO A 106 -4.35 24.35 6.11
C PRO A 106 -3.27 24.50 5.01
N PHE A 107 -1.99 24.27 5.35
CA PHE A 107 -0.87 24.46 4.42
C PHE A 107 -0.40 23.11 3.89
N THR A 108 -1.23 22.46 3.07
CA THR A 108 -0.85 21.24 2.36
C THR A 108 -0.43 21.55 0.93
N ILE A 109 0.23 20.59 0.28
CA ILE A 109 0.64 20.74 -1.11
C ILE A 109 -0.57 20.89 -2.04
N GLU A 110 -1.69 20.22 -1.72
CA GLU A 110 -2.96 20.36 -2.43
C GLU A 110 -3.55 21.77 -2.29
N THR A 111 -3.41 22.37 -1.10
CA THR A 111 -3.86 23.76 -0.88
C THR A 111 -3.06 24.74 -1.73
N LEU A 112 -1.73 24.63 -1.69
CA LEU A 112 -0.85 25.49 -2.47
C LEU A 112 -1.11 25.35 -3.97
N MET A 113 -1.23 24.13 -4.46
CA MET A 113 -1.54 23.86 -5.86
C MET A 113 -2.93 24.39 -6.25
N THR A 114 -3.94 24.20 -5.39
CA THR A 114 -5.29 24.68 -5.65
C THR A 114 -5.32 26.21 -5.77
N VAL A 115 -4.67 26.91 -4.85
CA VAL A 115 -4.56 28.38 -4.90
C VAL A 115 -3.79 28.84 -6.13
N ALA A 116 -2.66 28.21 -6.45
CA ALA A 116 -1.86 28.56 -7.62
C ALA A 116 -2.64 28.37 -8.93
N ALA A 117 -3.32 27.22 -9.08
CA ALA A 117 -4.10 26.94 -10.29
C ALA A 117 -5.32 27.86 -10.44
N LEU A 118 -6.03 28.18 -9.36
CA LEU A 118 -7.12 29.16 -9.40
C LEU A 118 -6.59 30.58 -9.71
N GLY A 119 -5.43 30.94 -9.17
CA GLY A 119 -4.74 32.18 -9.49
C GLY A 119 -4.37 32.28 -10.96
N ALA A 120 -3.79 31.21 -11.54
CA ALA A 120 -3.43 31.15 -12.95
C ALA A 120 -4.67 31.32 -13.86
N VAL A 121 -5.78 30.63 -13.55
CA VAL A 121 -7.05 30.82 -14.29
C VAL A 121 -7.55 32.27 -14.18
N ALA A 122 -7.42 32.90 -13.01
CA ALA A 122 -7.91 34.26 -12.78
C ALA A 122 -7.11 35.35 -13.55
N ILE A 123 -5.82 35.11 -13.76
CA ILE A 123 -4.97 36.02 -14.56
C ILE A 123 -4.97 35.72 -16.07
N GLY A 124 -5.70 34.69 -16.51
CA GLY A 124 -5.83 34.32 -17.92
C GLY A 124 -4.91 33.19 -18.39
N GLU A 125 -4.07 32.64 -17.51
CA GLU A 125 -3.10 31.56 -17.82
C GLU A 125 -3.74 30.20 -17.50
N ALA A 126 -4.86 29.90 -18.16
CA ALA A 126 -5.63 28.69 -17.89
C ALA A 126 -4.99 27.43 -18.48
N GLU A 127 -4.22 27.54 -19.55
CA GLU A 127 -3.47 26.45 -20.14
C GLU A 127 -2.42 25.94 -19.15
N GLU A 128 -1.63 26.84 -18.57
CA GLU A 128 -0.61 26.53 -17.58
C GLU A 128 -1.23 25.89 -16.33
N ALA A 129 -2.38 26.40 -15.89
CA ALA A 129 -3.12 25.81 -14.79
C ALA A 129 -3.50 24.34 -15.08
N ALA A 130 -4.02 24.06 -16.28
CA ALA A 130 -4.41 22.70 -16.67
C ALA A 130 -3.20 21.76 -16.77
N VAL A 131 -2.07 22.23 -17.32
CA VAL A 131 -0.80 21.48 -17.38
C VAL A 131 -0.30 21.16 -15.97
N VAL A 132 -0.25 22.14 -15.07
CA VAL A 132 0.25 21.96 -13.70
C VAL A 132 -0.61 20.94 -12.94
N ILE A 133 -1.95 21.02 -13.04
CA ILE A 133 -2.84 20.06 -12.40
C ILE A 133 -2.60 18.65 -12.93
N PHE A 134 -2.45 18.50 -14.25
CA PHE A 134 -2.16 17.20 -14.86
C PHE A 134 -0.82 16.63 -14.41
N LEU A 135 0.25 17.43 -14.44
CA LEU A 135 1.58 17.00 -13.99
C LEU A 135 1.60 16.65 -12.52
N PHE A 136 0.85 17.37 -11.69
CA PHE A 136 0.69 17.02 -10.28
C PHE A 136 0.00 15.66 -10.08
N ALA A 137 -1.08 15.41 -10.82
CA ALA A 137 -1.76 14.12 -10.79
C ALA A 137 -0.83 12.96 -11.21
N VAL A 138 0.02 13.18 -12.25
CA VAL A 138 1.04 12.21 -12.67
C VAL A 138 2.07 11.99 -11.57
N GLY A 139 2.56 13.06 -10.94
CA GLY A 139 3.52 12.99 -9.83
C GLY A 139 2.97 12.16 -8.65
N GLU A 140 1.73 12.40 -8.25
CA GLU A 140 1.04 11.67 -7.18
C GLU A 140 0.86 10.17 -7.52
N LEU A 141 0.61 9.86 -8.79
CA LEU A 141 0.55 8.47 -9.26
C LEU A 141 1.93 7.80 -9.17
N LEU A 142 2.98 8.48 -9.69
CA LEU A 142 4.35 7.95 -9.67
C LEU A 142 4.85 7.71 -8.24
N GLU A 143 4.58 8.64 -7.31
CA GLU A 143 4.89 8.48 -5.89
C GLU A 143 4.22 7.22 -5.32
N THR A 144 2.93 7.01 -5.62
CA THR A 144 2.19 5.83 -5.17
C THR A 144 2.78 4.54 -5.73
N VAL A 145 3.15 4.53 -7.01
CA VAL A 145 3.78 3.36 -7.65
C VAL A 145 5.16 3.08 -7.06
N ALA A 146 5.97 4.13 -6.84
CA ALA A 146 7.30 4.00 -6.25
C ALA A 146 7.22 3.47 -4.81
N ALA A 147 6.34 4.04 -3.98
CA ALA A 147 6.11 3.58 -2.61
C ALA A 147 5.59 2.12 -2.57
N GLY A 148 4.70 1.75 -3.50
CA GLY A 148 4.20 0.38 -3.63
C GLY A 148 5.32 -0.62 -3.97
N ARG A 149 6.23 -0.25 -4.88
CA ARG A 149 7.38 -1.10 -5.23
C ARG A 149 8.36 -1.27 -4.06
N ALA A 150 8.65 -0.18 -3.33
CA ALA A 150 9.51 -0.23 -2.16
C ALA A 150 8.93 -1.16 -1.07
N ARG A 151 7.65 -1.05 -0.79
CA ARG A 151 6.95 -1.94 0.17
C ARG A 151 6.96 -3.40 -0.27
N ALA A 152 6.71 -3.67 -1.56
CA ALA A 152 6.74 -5.03 -2.09
C ALA A 152 8.13 -5.70 -1.91
N GLY A 153 9.22 -4.92 -2.00
CA GLY A 153 10.57 -5.40 -1.70
C GLY A 153 10.73 -5.82 -0.24
N ILE A 154 10.23 -5.02 0.70
CA ILE A 154 10.27 -5.32 2.14
C ILE A 154 9.37 -6.53 2.47
N GLU A 155 8.14 -6.56 1.94
CA GLU A 155 7.22 -7.68 2.14
C GLU A 155 7.79 -9.01 1.62
N ALA A 156 8.53 -8.98 0.50
CA ALA A 156 9.18 -10.17 -0.03
C ALA A 156 10.23 -10.76 0.93
N LEU A 157 10.88 -9.94 1.74
CA LEU A 157 11.81 -10.40 2.77
C LEU A 157 11.07 -10.96 3.99
N ILE A 158 9.98 -10.35 4.39
CA ILE A 158 9.14 -10.83 5.52
C ILE A 158 8.47 -12.17 5.17
N ASP A 159 8.06 -12.36 3.92
CA ASP A 159 7.46 -13.61 3.43
C ASP A 159 8.44 -14.80 3.43
N LEU A 160 9.75 -14.58 3.69
CA LEU A 160 10.72 -15.66 3.87
C LEU A 160 10.50 -16.41 5.18
N VAL A 161 9.96 -15.76 6.22
CA VAL A 161 9.66 -16.40 7.50
C VAL A 161 8.27 -17.03 7.44
N PRO A 162 8.11 -18.34 7.63
CA PRO A 162 6.80 -18.98 7.66
C PRO A 162 6.00 -18.51 8.87
N ARG A 163 4.71 -18.26 8.64
CA ARG A 163 3.79 -17.80 9.71
C ARG A 163 3.21 -18.96 10.53
N VAL A 164 3.36 -20.18 10.04
CA VAL A 164 2.82 -21.38 10.67
C VAL A 164 3.92 -22.44 10.78
N ALA A 165 3.85 -23.23 11.82
CA ALA A 165 4.72 -24.36 12.08
C ALA A 165 3.89 -25.60 12.40
N PHE A 166 4.45 -26.79 12.16
CA PHE A 166 3.87 -28.06 12.56
C PHE A 166 4.61 -28.55 13.80
N ARG A 167 4.04 -28.28 14.97
CA ARG A 167 4.61 -28.69 16.25
C ARG A 167 4.18 -30.11 16.59
N GLU A 168 5.13 -30.95 16.99
CA GLU A 168 4.86 -32.27 17.52
C GLU A 168 4.86 -32.25 19.05
N ARG A 169 3.78 -32.71 19.65
CA ARG A 169 3.65 -32.89 21.09
C ARG A 169 2.98 -34.23 21.39
N ASP A 170 3.59 -35.08 22.19
CA ASP A 170 3.07 -36.39 22.56
C ASP A 170 2.70 -37.27 21.34
N GLY A 171 3.44 -37.19 20.25
CA GLY A 171 3.21 -37.93 19.01
C GLY A 171 2.06 -37.39 18.15
N VAL A 172 1.49 -36.23 18.51
CA VAL A 172 0.45 -35.55 17.72
C VAL A 172 1.08 -34.31 17.05
N ILE A 173 0.87 -34.19 15.74
CA ILE A 173 1.31 -33.03 14.99
C ILE A 173 0.15 -32.02 14.92
N GLU A 174 0.36 -30.84 15.46
CA GLU A 174 -0.58 -29.71 15.42
C GLU A 174 0.00 -28.54 14.63
N GLN A 175 -0.85 -27.82 13.91
CA GLN A 175 -0.47 -26.60 13.24
C GLN A 175 -0.65 -25.42 14.20
N VAL A 176 0.44 -24.71 14.47
CA VAL A 176 0.48 -23.54 15.35
C VAL A 176 1.02 -22.32 14.62
N ALA A 177 0.79 -21.11 15.15
CA ALA A 177 1.50 -19.94 14.66
C ALA A 177 2.99 -20.07 15.01
N ALA A 178 3.88 -19.66 14.08
CA ALA A 178 5.32 -19.75 14.33
C ALA A 178 5.75 -18.91 15.54
N GLU A 179 5.02 -17.84 15.86
CA GLU A 179 5.22 -16.98 17.05
C GLU A 179 4.88 -17.67 18.37
N GLU A 180 4.13 -18.78 18.34
CA GLU A 180 3.75 -19.58 19.52
C GLU A 180 4.78 -20.67 19.86
N LEU A 181 5.82 -20.84 19.02
CA LEU A 181 6.88 -21.78 19.29
C LEU A 181 7.72 -21.35 20.48
N ALA A 182 7.97 -22.29 21.38
CA ALA A 182 8.82 -22.11 22.53
C ALA A 182 10.13 -22.91 22.39
N ILE A 183 11.17 -22.46 23.07
CA ILE A 183 12.44 -23.17 23.11
C ILE A 183 12.21 -24.58 23.69
N GLY A 184 12.60 -25.59 22.91
CA GLY A 184 12.43 -27.03 23.27
C GLY A 184 11.22 -27.66 22.59
N ASP A 185 10.41 -26.92 21.84
CA ASP A 185 9.36 -27.51 20.99
C ASP A 185 10.01 -28.30 19.83
N VAL A 186 9.38 -29.42 19.49
CA VAL A 186 9.75 -30.22 18.32
C VAL A 186 8.88 -29.83 17.15
N VAL A 187 9.52 -29.53 16.02
CA VAL A 187 8.84 -29.07 14.80
C VAL A 187 9.10 -30.05 13.66
N VAL A 188 8.05 -30.43 12.95
CA VAL A 188 8.13 -31.26 11.75
C VAL A 188 8.21 -30.39 10.52
N VAL A 189 9.30 -30.53 9.76
CA VAL A 189 9.53 -29.84 8.49
C VAL A 189 9.48 -30.86 7.37
N ARG A 190 8.61 -30.67 6.40
CA ARG A 190 8.42 -31.57 5.25
C ARG A 190 9.22 -31.08 4.04
N PRO A 191 9.54 -31.94 3.08
CA PRO A 191 10.14 -31.51 1.83
C PRO A 191 9.32 -30.40 1.15
N GLY A 192 9.97 -29.27 0.85
CA GLY A 192 9.32 -28.08 0.31
C GLY A 192 8.79 -27.09 1.34
N ASP A 193 8.72 -27.46 2.62
CA ASP A 193 8.40 -26.53 3.69
C ASP A 193 9.60 -25.65 4.03
N ARG A 194 9.35 -24.52 4.65
CA ARG A 194 10.38 -23.64 5.21
C ARG A 194 10.58 -23.96 6.69
N VAL A 195 11.82 -23.85 7.14
CA VAL A 195 12.16 -23.95 8.56
C VAL A 195 11.55 -22.73 9.29
N PRO A 196 10.69 -22.93 10.31
CA PRO A 196 9.95 -21.82 10.92
C PRO A 196 10.73 -21.04 11.99
N SER A 197 11.82 -21.61 12.49
CA SER A 197 12.65 -21.00 13.53
C SER A 197 14.03 -21.65 13.51
N ASP A 198 15.01 -20.97 14.06
CA ASP A 198 16.33 -21.55 14.31
C ASP A 198 16.24 -22.79 15.21
N GLY A 199 17.02 -23.81 14.91
CA GLY A 199 16.97 -25.04 15.66
C GLY A 199 18.08 -26.02 15.33
N THR A 200 17.97 -27.22 15.93
CA THR A 200 18.86 -28.34 15.67
C THR A 200 18.08 -29.54 15.17
N VAL A 201 18.53 -30.17 14.10
CA VAL A 201 17.91 -31.39 13.58
C VAL A 201 18.04 -32.51 14.62
N ILE A 202 16.92 -33.09 15.05
CA ILE A 202 16.90 -34.20 16.01
C ILE A 202 16.78 -35.57 15.32
N ASP A 203 16.09 -35.61 14.18
CA ASP A 203 15.88 -36.83 13.41
C ASP A 203 15.71 -36.50 11.90
N GLY A 204 16.12 -37.44 11.06
CA GLY A 204 16.05 -37.30 9.59
C GLY A 204 17.26 -36.67 8.96
N ALA A 205 17.21 -36.58 7.63
CA ALA A 205 18.23 -35.92 6.80
C ALA A 205 17.55 -35.30 5.56
N SER A 206 17.93 -34.08 5.20
CA SER A 206 17.43 -33.37 4.01
C SER A 206 18.40 -32.32 3.55
N GLU A 207 18.36 -31.99 2.26
CA GLU A 207 19.02 -30.81 1.73
C GLU A 207 18.18 -29.55 2.05
N VAL A 208 18.84 -28.55 2.64
CA VAL A 208 18.22 -27.28 3.03
C VAL A 208 18.86 -26.15 2.21
N ASP A 209 18.03 -25.35 1.56
CA ASP A 209 18.45 -24.13 0.87
C ASP A 209 18.61 -23.00 1.91
N GLU A 210 19.86 -22.70 2.24
CA GLU A 210 20.25 -21.62 3.14
C GLU A 210 20.66 -20.32 2.41
N ALA A 211 20.48 -20.25 1.10
CA ALA A 211 20.86 -19.08 0.31
C ALA A 211 20.28 -17.75 0.84
N PRO A 212 19.06 -17.68 1.37
CA PRO A 212 18.53 -16.46 1.94
C PRO A 212 19.30 -15.92 3.14
N VAL A 213 20.00 -16.80 3.89
CA VAL A 213 20.76 -16.46 5.11
C VAL A 213 22.24 -16.35 4.82
N THR A 214 22.80 -17.32 4.11
CA THR A 214 24.25 -17.43 3.88
C THR A 214 24.72 -16.77 2.57
N GLY A 215 23.82 -16.60 1.60
CA GLY A 215 24.14 -16.15 0.24
C GLY A 215 24.72 -17.23 -0.66
N GLU A 216 24.90 -18.47 -0.18
CA GLU A 216 25.42 -19.61 -0.96
C GLU A 216 24.27 -20.30 -1.68
N SER A 217 24.38 -20.46 -3.02
CA SER A 217 23.30 -20.99 -3.86
C SER A 217 23.16 -22.53 -3.82
N MET A 218 24.11 -23.25 -3.20
CA MET A 218 24.04 -24.71 -3.13
C MET A 218 23.34 -25.15 -1.86
N PRO A 219 22.33 -26.04 -1.96
CA PRO A 219 21.70 -26.63 -0.78
C PRO A 219 22.71 -27.39 0.07
N VAL A 220 22.53 -27.33 1.37
CA VAL A 220 23.41 -27.95 2.37
C VAL A 220 22.71 -29.15 2.98
N LEU A 221 23.37 -30.31 2.99
CA LEU A 221 22.86 -31.51 3.66
C LEU A 221 22.83 -31.27 5.18
N LYS A 222 21.67 -31.43 5.79
CA LYS A 222 21.46 -31.38 7.22
C LYS A 222 21.02 -32.73 7.74
N GLU A 223 21.75 -33.21 8.73
CA GLU A 223 21.49 -34.48 9.42
C GLU A 223 21.31 -34.25 10.92
N ALA A 224 20.94 -35.29 11.67
CA ALA A 224 20.79 -35.21 13.11
C ALA A 224 22.01 -34.57 13.79
N GLY A 225 21.80 -33.54 14.58
CA GLY A 225 22.82 -32.73 15.24
C GLY A 225 23.25 -31.47 14.46
N ALA A 226 22.80 -31.29 13.21
CA ALA A 226 23.09 -30.10 12.43
C ALA A 226 22.18 -28.93 12.82
N ASN A 227 22.72 -27.70 12.80
CA ASN A 227 21.94 -26.49 13.00
C ASN A 227 21.23 -26.06 11.71
N VAL A 228 20.02 -25.53 11.85
CA VAL A 228 19.20 -24.91 10.80
C VAL A 228 18.78 -23.51 11.23
N TYR A 229 18.61 -22.63 10.25
CA TYR A 229 18.32 -21.20 10.46
C TYR A 229 17.13 -20.76 9.65
#